data_7b005165a860e99bf6ce0bba6d00d567
#
_entry.id   7b005165a860e99bf6ce0bba6d00d567
#
_cell.length_a   1.000
_cell.length_b   1.000
_cell.length_c   1.000
_cell.angle_alpha   90.00
_cell.angle_beta   90.00
_cell.angle_gamma   90.00
#
_symmetry.space_group_name_H-M   'P 1'
#
loop_
_entity.id
_entity.type
_entity.pdbx_description
1 polymer ?
#
loop_
_entity_poly.entity_id
_entity_poly.type
_entity_poly.pdbx_seq_one_letter_code
_entity_poly.pdbx_strand_id
1 'polypeptide(L)'
;MDFVAIDFETATARRDSACSVAVVEIKDGSLQGSFSSLIRPPENRYAAFNIGIHGITPEDTAEAPGFAAVWPELAAYLAGRVVVAHNARFDMGVLASCLAEAGLRAPTFFYADTVAIARKAWPDLENHKLGTVGAFLGIDFHHHDALEDARACAAIPLRAGERLGETGDLCALAQKLGVRVQPFGGLRRGWRR
;
A
#
# COMPACT_ATOMS: atom_id res chain seq x y z
N MET A 1 18.16 -3.32 0.40
CA MET A 1 16.78 -3.89 0.49
C MET A 1 15.96 -3.34 -0.66
N ASP A 2 15.31 -4.22 -1.44
CA ASP A 2 14.56 -3.85 -2.65
C ASP A 2 13.09 -4.25 -2.49
N PHE A 3 12.18 -3.29 -2.59
CA PHE A 3 10.74 -3.51 -2.49
C PHE A 3 9.95 -2.30 -2.99
N VAL A 4 8.63 -2.43 -3.05
CA VAL A 4 7.70 -1.34 -3.36
C VAL A 4 6.73 -1.16 -2.22
N ALA A 5 6.51 0.06 -1.77
CA ALA A 5 5.40 0.40 -0.87
C ALA A 5 4.21 0.91 -1.70
N ILE A 6 3.00 0.55 -1.30
CA ILE A 6 1.76 0.97 -1.95
C ILE A 6 0.75 1.44 -0.91
N ASP A 7 -0.03 2.44 -1.29
CA ASP A 7 -1.16 2.92 -0.52
C ASP A 7 -2.31 3.33 -1.44
N PHE A 8 -3.55 3.06 -1.03
CA PHE A 8 -4.77 3.42 -1.73
C PHE A 8 -5.71 4.25 -0.86
N GLU A 9 -6.32 5.27 -1.47
CA GLU A 9 -7.52 5.89 -0.91
C GLU A 9 -8.78 5.44 -1.65
N THR A 10 -9.90 5.32 -0.94
CA THR A 10 -11.18 4.89 -1.51
C THR A 10 -12.27 5.94 -1.33
N ALA A 11 -13.04 6.20 -2.37
CA ALA A 11 -14.14 7.16 -2.38
C ALA A 11 -15.32 6.74 -1.49
N THR A 12 -15.49 5.43 -1.26
CA THR A 12 -16.58 4.85 -0.45
C THR A 12 -16.06 3.64 0.34
N ALA A 13 -16.90 3.02 1.16
CA ALA A 13 -16.59 1.75 1.82
C ALA A 13 -16.41 0.56 0.86
N ARG A 14 -16.74 0.71 -0.42
CA ARG A 14 -16.52 -0.32 -1.45
C ARG A 14 -15.05 -0.35 -1.84
N ARG A 15 -14.49 -1.54 -1.96
CA ARG A 15 -13.07 -1.72 -2.32
C ARG A 15 -12.75 -1.44 -3.79
N ASP A 16 -13.74 -1.47 -4.67
CA ASP A 16 -13.62 -1.11 -6.08
C ASP A 16 -13.70 0.41 -6.35
N SER A 17 -13.82 1.22 -5.30
CA SER A 17 -13.94 2.67 -5.38
C SER A 17 -12.62 3.40 -5.12
N ALA A 18 -11.47 2.86 -5.57
CA ALA A 18 -10.20 3.57 -5.46
C ALA A 18 -10.31 4.98 -6.07
N CYS A 19 -9.89 6.01 -5.30
CA CYS A 19 -9.87 7.41 -5.75
C CYS A 19 -8.45 8.02 -5.78
N SER A 20 -7.49 7.36 -5.14
CA SER A 20 -6.07 7.67 -5.23
C SER A 20 -5.26 6.40 -5.07
N VAL A 21 -4.08 6.38 -5.67
CA VAL A 21 -3.06 5.35 -5.46
C VAL A 21 -1.68 5.98 -5.49
N ALA A 22 -0.80 5.49 -4.64
CA ALA A 22 0.61 5.80 -4.75
C ALA A 22 1.47 4.56 -4.55
N VAL A 23 2.62 4.55 -5.22
CA VAL A 23 3.69 3.57 -5.02
C VAL A 23 5.02 4.28 -4.86
N VAL A 24 5.88 3.70 -4.04
CA VAL A 24 7.24 4.16 -3.76
C VAL A 24 8.19 3.00 -3.97
N GLU A 25 9.15 3.15 -4.88
CA GLU A 25 10.17 2.14 -5.14
C GLU A 25 11.39 2.36 -4.25
N ILE A 26 11.74 1.33 -3.49
CA ILE A 26 12.99 1.26 -2.73
C ILE A 26 13.93 0.30 -3.44
N LYS A 27 15.14 0.75 -3.70
CA LYS A 27 16.24 -0.03 -4.25
C LYS A 27 17.52 0.27 -3.50
N ASP A 28 18.27 -0.78 -3.17
CA ASP A 28 19.48 -0.68 -2.36
C ASP A 28 19.25 0.09 -1.02
N GLY A 29 18.04 -0.06 -0.45
CA GLY A 29 17.65 0.61 0.79
C GLY A 29 17.34 2.11 0.66
N SER A 30 17.27 2.65 -0.56
CA SER A 30 17.03 4.07 -0.83
C SER A 30 15.84 4.28 -1.78
N LEU A 31 15.17 5.41 -1.63
CA LEU A 31 14.11 5.84 -2.55
C LEU A 31 14.68 6.05 -3.95
N GLN A 32 14.15 5.35 -4.94
CA GLN A 32 14.56 5.48 -6.35
C GLN A 32 13.50 6.15 -7.20
N GLY A 33 12.23 5.90 -6.94
CA GLY A 33 11.14 6.45 -7.71
C GLY A 33 9.83 6.36 -6.98
N SER A 34 8.85 7.08 -7.50
CA SER A 34 7.48 7.01 -7.03
C SER A 34 6.52 7.30 -8.18
N PHE A 35 5.32 6.78 -8.07
CA PHE A 35 4.22 7.09 -8.94
C PHE A 35 2.99 7.35 -8.07
N SER A 36 2.20 8.36 -8.39
CA SER A 36 0.92 8.60 -7.77
C SER A 36 -0.09 9.10 -8.79
N SER A 37 -1.35 8.74 -8.60
CA SER A 37 -2.44 9.19 -9.45
C SER A 37 -3.73 9.30 -8.68
N LEU A 38 -4.47 10.38 -8.90
CA LEU A 38 -5.90 10.38 -8.66
C LEU A 38 -6.57 9.38 -9.62
N ILE A 39 -7.64 8.76 -9.15
CA ILE A 39 -8.41 7.79 -9.91
C ILE A 39 -9.87 8.23 -9.86
N ARG A 40 -10.52 8.29 -11.01
CA ARG A 40 -11.97 8.48 -11.04
C ARG A 40 -12.66 7.18 -10.66
N PRO A 41 -13.31 7.12 -9.47
CA PRO A 41 -14.01 5.91 -9.05
C PRO A 41 -15.28 5.69 -9.90
N PRO A 42 -15.87 4.49 -9.86
CA PRO A 42 -17.13 4.20 -10.54
C PRO A 42 -18.21 5.26 -10.22
N GLU A 43 -18.85 5.78 -11.26
CA GLU A 43 -19.89 6.84 -11.16
C GLU A 43 -19.41 8.14 -10.51
N ASN A 44 -18.12 8.29 -10.25
CA ASN A 44 -17.51 9.38 -9.48
C ASN A 44 -18.23 9.64 -8.15
N ARG A 45 -18.62 8.55 -7.46
CA ARG A 45 -19.46 8.59 -6.27
C ARG A 45 -18.61 8.52 -5.00
N TYR A 46 -18.88 9.43 -4.08
CA TYR A 46 -18.17 9.55 -2.80
C TYR A 46 -19.10 9.45 -1.59
N ALA A 47 -18.57 8.93 -0.50
CA ALA A 47 -19.19 9.01 0.81
C ALA A 47 -18.55 10.16 1.61
N ALA A 48 -19.35 10.98 2.27
CA ALA A 48 -18.85 12.10 3.07
C ALA A 48 -17.84 11.66 4.15
N PHE A 49 -18.01 10.45 4.69
CA PHE A 49 -17.08 9.88 5.66
C PHE A 49 -15.67 9.72 5.06
N ASN A 50 -15.56 9.20 3.82
CA ASN A 50 -14.27 9.01 3.15
C ASN A 50 -13.63 10.35 2.79
N ILE A 51 -14.41 11.31 2.26
CA ILE A 51 -13.93 12.68 2.02
C ILE A 51 -13.37 13.29 3.31
N GLY A 52 -14.04 13.09 4.44
CA GLY A 52 -13.57 13.58 5.75
C GLY A 52 -12.25 12.95 6.22
N ILE A 53 -11.84 11.81 5.65
CA ILE A 53 -10.57 11.15 5.95
C ILE A 53 -9.44 11.72 5.09
N HIS A 54 -9.56 11.65 3.76
CA HIS A 54 -8.46 11.96 2.81
C HIS A 54 -8.64 13.29 2.06
N GLY A 55 -9.77 13.97 2.21
CA GLY A 55 -10.03 15.27 1.60
C GLY A 55 -10.33 15.25 0.10
N ILE A 56 -10.15 14.13 -0.60
CA ILE A 56 -10.39 14.02 -2.04
C ILE A 56 -11.90 14.05 -2.31
N THR A 57 -12.31 14.92 -3.23
CA THR A 57 -13.72 15.16 -3.57
C THR A 57 -14.07 14.65 -4.97
N PRO A 58 -15.36 14.55 -5.34
CA PRO A 58 -15.76 14.24 -6.71
C PRO A 58 -15.23 15.23 -7.75
N GLU A 59 -15.06 16.50 -7.37
CA GLU A 59 -14.52 17.57 -8.20
C GLU A 59 -13.05 17.31 -8.55
N ASP A 60 -12.24 16.84 -7.59
CA ASP A 60 -10.82 16.55 -7.78
C ASP A 60 -10.60 15.42 -8.78
N THR A 61 -11.52 14.46 -8.83
CA THR A 61 -11.42 13.27 -9.68
C THR A 61 -12.31 13.31 -10.93
N ALA A 62 -13.00 14.43 -11.18
CA ALA A 62 -13.92 14.56 -12.32
C ALA A 62 -13.23 14.27 -13.66
N GLU A 63 -12.02 14.77 -13.85
CA GLU A 63 -11.19 14.60 -15.05
C GLU A 63 -10.06 13.56 -14.85
N ALA A 64 -9.99 12.89 -13.70
CA ALA A 64 -8.97 11.88 -13.44
C ALA A 64 -9.20 10.63 -14.29
N PRO A 65 -8.14 9.89 -14.64
CA PRO A 65 -8.26 8.63 -15.34
C PRO A 65 -8.98 7.58 -14.48
N GLY A 66 -9.72 6.68 -15.11
CA GLY A 66 -10.25 5.50 -14.43
C GLY A 66 -9.12 4.50 -14.09
N PHE A 67 -9.37 3.56 -13.17
CA PHE A 67 -8.38 2.58 -12.73
C PHE A 67 -7.71 1.81 -13.89
N ALA A 68 -8.47 1.43 -14.92
CA ALA A 68 -7.93 0.71 -16.08
C ALA A 68 -6.84 1.50 -16.85
N ALA A 69 -6.94 2.83 -16.87
CA ALA A 69 -5.93 3.68 -17.51
C ALA A 69 -4.67 3.86 -16.66
N VAL A 70 -4.81 3.84 -15.31
CA VAL A 70 -3.70 3.93 -14.35
C VAL A 70 -2.95 2.59 -14.22
N TRP A 71 -3.66 1.48 -14.42
CA TRP A 71 -3.16 0.14 -14.15
C TRP A 71 -1.85 -0.24 -14.86
N PRO A 72 -1.62 0.05 -16.16
CA PRO A 72 -0.38 -0.35 -16.82
C PRO A 72 0.87 0.18 -16.13
N GLU A 73 0.86 1.42 -15.68
CA GLU A 73 1.99 2.03 -14.96
C GLU A 73 2.14 1.42 -13.57
N LEU A 74 1.05 1.32 -12.82
CA LEU A 74 1.04 0.68 -11.51
C LEU A 74 1.55 -0.77 -11.58
N ALA A 75 1.10 -1.55 -12.56
CA ALA A 75 1.51 -2.93 -12.75
C ALA A 75 3.01 -3.08 -12.99
N ALA A 76 3.65 -2.11 -13.66
CA ALA A 76 5.09 -2.12 -13.91
C ALA A 76 5.90 -2.00 -12.61
N TYR A 77 5.42 -1.24 -11.62
CA TYR A 77 6.05 -1.18 -10.29
C TYR A 77 5.91 -2.48 -9.51
N LEU A 78 4.78 -3.19 -9.66
CA LEU A 78 4.48 -4.38 -8.85
C LEU A 78 5.11 -5.66 -9.40
N ALA A 79 5.34 -5.76 -10.72
CA ALA A 79 5.75 -6.99 -11.40
C ALA A 79 7.06 -7.58 -10.85
N GLY A 80 7.00 -8.81 -10.33
CA GLY A 80 8.15 -9.55 -9.81
C GLY A 80 8.71 -9.02 -8.49
N ARG A 81 8.05 -8.06 -7.84
CA ARG A 81 8.53 -7.39 -6.63
C ARG A 81 7.95 -7.98 -5.35
N VAL A 82 8.54 -7.60 -4.23
CA VAL A 82 7.88 -7.67 -2.93
C VAL A 82 7.25 -6.32 -2.66
N VAL A 83 5.95 -6.32 -2.39
CA VAL A 83 5.15 -5.11 -2.14
C VAL A 83 4.84 -5.04 -0.65
N VAL A 84 4.92 -3.88 -0.05
CA VAL A 84 4.48 -3.64 1.32
C VAL A 84 3.35 -2.63 1.36
N ALA A 85 2.43 -2.80 2.30
CA ALA A 85 1.39 -1.82 2.59
C ALA A 85 1.13 -1.80 4.10
N HIS A 86 0.62 -0.70 4.62
CA HIS A 86 0.30 -0.59 6.05
C HIS A 86 -1.14 -1.00 6.29
N ASN A 87 -1.36 -2.18 6.89
CA ASN A 87 -2.62 -2.93 6.89
C ASN A 87 -2.92 -3.49 5.48
N ALA A 88 -1.96 -4.19 4.91
CA ALA A 88 -1.93 -4.69 3.53
C ALA A 88 -3.21 -5.43 3.07
N ARG A 89 -4.02 -5.95 4.00
CA ARG A 89 -5.33 -6.54 3.67
C ARG A 89 -6.28 -5.53 3.01
N PHE A 90 -6.16 -4.26 3.37
CA PHE A 90 -6.98 -3.19 2.77
C PHE A 90 -6.53 -2.97 1.32
N ASP A 91 -5.28 -2.62 1.10
CA ASP A 91 -4.75 -2.25 -0.22
C ASP A 91 -4.81 -3.40 -1.23
N MET A 92 -4.43 -4.61 -0.80
CA MET A 92 -4.55 -5.81 -1.63
C MET A 92 -6.02 -6.13 -1.96
N GLY A 93 -6.93 -5.83 -1.06
CA GLY A 93 -8.37 -5.95 -1.29
C GLY A 93 -8.91 -4.92 -2.28
N VAL A 94 -8.46 -3.67 -2.19
CA VAL A 94 -8.79 -2.60 -3.14
C VAL A 94 -8.27 -2.96 -4.53
N LEU A 95 -6.98 -3.30 -4.63
CA LEU A 95 -6.36 -3.72 -5.89
C LEU A 95 -7.10 -4.90 -6.55
N ALA A 96 -7.40 -5.94 -5.77
CA ALA A 96 -8.12 -7.11 -6.28
C ALA A 96 -9.52 -6.76 -6.79
N SER A 97 -10.23 -5.85 -6.09
CA SER A 97 -11.59 -5.43 -6.46
C SER A 97 -11.58 -4.55 -7.72
N CYS A 98 -10.65 -3.59 -7.80
CA CYS A 98 -10.50 -2.74 -8.99
C CYS A 98 -10.10 -3.54 -10.24
N LEU A 99 -9.20 -4.53 -10.08
CA LEU A 99 -8.82 -5.43 -11.17
C LEU A 99 -10.00 -6.27 -11.65
N ALA A 100 -10.80 -6.81 -10.71
CA ALA A 100 -11.97 -7.62 -11.05
C ALA A 100 -13.05 -6.80 -11.79
N GLU A 101 -13.32 -5.57 -11.32
CA GLU A 101 -14.25 -4.65 -11.94
C GLU A 101 -13.80 -4.25 -13.36
N ALA A 102 -12.53 -3.99 -13.54
CA ALA A 102 -11.94 -3.63 -14.84
C ALA A 102 -11.68 -4.83 -15.76
N GLY A 103 -11.91 -6.08 -15.33
CA GLY A 103 -11.59 -7.28 -16.10
C GLY A 103 -10.08 -7.48 -16.36
N LEU A 104 -9.23 -6.91 -15.51
CA LEU A 104 -7.76 -6.93 -15.63
C LEU A 104 -7.12 -8.01 -14.77
N ARG A 105 -5.87 -8.35 -15.08
CA ARG A 105 -5.08 -9.31 -14.31
C ARG A 105 -3.85 -8.65 -13.71
N ALA A 106 -3.49 -9.06 -12.49
CA ALA A 106 -2.24 -8.67 -11.87
C ALA A 106 -1.06 -9.47 -12.44
N PRO A 107 0.15 -8.86 -12.51
CA PRO A 107 1.38 -9.62 -12.63
C PRO A 107 1.61 -10.45 -11.36
N THR A 108 2.56 -11.39 -11.42
CA THR A 108 2.99 -12.11 -10.21
C THR A 108 3.82 -11.17 -9.35
N PHE A 109 3.44 -11.03 -8.07
CA PHE A 109 4.21 -10.36 -7.04
C PHE A 109 3.89 -10.94 -5.65
N PHE A 110 4.71 -10.62 -4.67
CA PHE A 110 4.49 -10.99 -3.27
C PHE A 110 4.19 -9.75 -2.44
N TYR A 111 3.56 -9.93 -1.28
CA TYR A 111 3.34 -8.78 -0.40
C TYR A 111 3.50 -9.14 1.08
N ALA A 112 3.83 -8.11 1.88
CA ALA A 112 3.91 -8.17 3.34
C ALA A 112 3.19 -6.98 3.98
N ASP A 113 2.79 -7.15 5.24
CA ASP A 113 2.08 -6.14 6.02
C ASP A 113 3.05 -5.43 6.97
N THR A 114 3.23 -4.11 6.80
CA THR A 114 4.11 -3.32 7.67
C THR A 114 3.57 -3.13 9.09
N VAL A 115 2.26 -3.29 9.31
CA VAL A 115 1.71 -3.39 10.69
C VAL A 115 2.29 -4.61 11.40
N ALA A 116 2.39 -5.74 10.70
CA ALA A 116 2.97 -6.96 11.27
C ALA A 116 4.48 -6.78 11.54
N ILE A 117 5.21 -6.12 10.64
CA ILE A 117 6.63 -5.76 10.84
C ILE A 117 6.78 -4.85 12.06
N ALA A 118 6.00 -3.77 12.13
CA ALA A 118 6.07 -2.80 13.21
C ALA A 118 5.76 -3.43 14.58
N ARG A 119 4.74 -4.29 14.67
CA ARG A 119 4.39 -5.01 15.90
C ARG A 119 5.52 -5.90 16.42
N LYS A 120 6.32 -6.45 15.54
CA LYS A 120 7.46 -7.30 15.90
C LYS A 120 8.73 -6.49 16.19
N ALA A 121 8.95 -5.42 15.44
CA ALA A 121 10.12 -4.57 15.62
C ALA A 121 9.99 -3.66 16.85
N TRP A 122 8.79 -3.17 17.17
CA TRP A 122 8.52 -2.24 18.28
C TRP A 122 7.26 -2.63 19.06
N PRO A 123 7.30 -3.75 19.81
CA PRO A 123 6.10 -4.31 20.48
C PRO A 123 5.48 -3.40 21.53
N ASP A 124 6.29 -2.48 22.10
CA ASP A 124 5.89 -1.64 23.24
C ASP A 124 5.16 -0.34 22.81
N LEU A 125 4.94 -0.13 21.50
CA LEU A 125 4.16 1.01 21.04
C LEU A 125 2.68 0.88 21.48
N GLU A 126 2.08 1.99 21.85
CA GLU A 126 0.67 2.08 22.26
C GLU A 126 -0.26 1.42 21.22
N ASN A 127 0.00 1.68 19.96
CA ASN A 127 -0.65 1.04 18.82
C ASN A 127 0.31 1.07 17.62
N HIS A 128 -0.07 0.38 16.53
CA HIS A 128 0.74 0.27 15.32
C HIS A 128 0.03 0.87 14.12
N LYS A 129 -0.74 1.94 14.30
CA LYS A 129 -1.26 2.77 13.21
C LYS A 129 -0.10 3.52 12.55
N LEU A 130 -0.21 3.82 11.26
CA LEU A 130 0.86 4.46 10.50
C LEU A 130 1.34 5.77 11.15
N GLY A 131 0.39 6.64 11.57
CA GLY A 131 0.72 7.87 12.27
C GLY A 131 1.50 7.66 13.58
N THR A 132 1.14 6.66 14.39
CA THR A 132 1.85 6.35 15.64
C THR A 132 3.27 5.84 15.37
N VAL A 133 3.41 4.91 14.40
CA VAL A 133 4.72 4.36 14.01
C VAL A 133 5.58 5.45 13.37
N GLY A 134 5.00 6.29 12.49
CA GLY A 134 5.70 7.40 11.86
C GLY A 134 6.24 8.40 12.87
N ALA A 135 5.38 8.85 13.81
CA ALA A 135 5.82 9.76 14.88
C ALA A 135 6.96 9.16 15.73
N PHE A 136 6.87 7.89 16.09
CA PHE A 136 7.93 7.19 16.82
C PHE A 136 9.25 7.11 16.03
N LEU A 137 9.18 6.93 14.71
CA LEU A 137 10.36 6.86 13.84
C LEU A 137 10.89 8.24 13.42
N GLY A 138 10.24 9.34 13.85
CA GLY A 138 10.61 10.70 13.47
C GLY A 138 10.32 11.02 12.00
N ILE A 139 9.30 10.38 11.43
CA ILE A 139 8.84 10.61 10.06
C ILE A 139 7.68 11.60 10.12
N ASP A 140 7.89 12.78 9.55
CA ASP A 140 6.86 13.80 9.39
C ASP A 140 6.18 13.63 8.02
N PHE A 141 4.86 13.48 8.00
CA PHE A 141 4.07 13.28 6.77
C PHE A 141 2.60 13.69 6.98
N HIS A 142 1.94 14.10 5.90
CA HIS A 142 0.51 14.38 5.90
C HIS A 142 -0.26 13.07 5.77
N HIS A 143 -0.82 12.61 6.87
CA HIS A 143 -1.60 11.37 6.89
C HIS A 143 -2.84 11.49 6.01
N HIS A 144 -3.15 10.42 5.26
CA HIS A 144 -4.20 10.33 4.23
C HIS A 144 -3.89 11.05 2.91
N ASP A 145 -2.61 11.39 2.65
CA ASP A 145 -2.08 11.56 1.33
C ASP A 145 -1.42 10.24 0.90
N ALA A 146 -1.93 9.59 -0.14
CA ALA A 146 -1.48 8.25 -0.54
C ALA A 146 0.04 8.17 -0.78
N LEU A 147 0.67 9.23 -1.33
CA LEU A 147 2.11 9.24 -1.57
C LEU A 147 2.91 9.37 -0.27
N GLU A 148 2.46 10.23 0.64
CA GLU A 148 3.10 10.42 1.93
C GLU A 148 2.91 9.17 2.81
N ASP A 149 1.73 8.54 2.79
CA ASP A 149 1.45 7.28 3.50
C ASP A 149 2.30 6.12 2.93
N ALA A 150 2.45 6.02 1.60
CA ALA A 150 3.34 5.04 0.98
C ALA A 150 4.82 5.26 1.36
N ARG A 151 5.29 6.51 1.46
CA ARG A 151 6.64 6.85 1.94
C ARG A 151 6.85 6.46 3.40
N ALA A 152 5.90 6.81 4.26
CA ALA A 152 5.94 6.44 5.67
C ALA A 152 5.89 4.90 5.83
N CYS A 153 5.06 4.23 5.04
CA CYS A 153 5.00 2.77 4.98
C CYS A 153 6.35 2.15 4.58
N ALA A 154 7.02 2.71 3.56
CA ALA A 154 8.34 2.25 3.11
C ALA A 154 9.44 2.39 4.17
N ALA A 155 9.37 3.40 5.00
CA ALA A 155 10.37 3.62 6.05
C ALA A 155 10.32 2.54 7.16
N ILE A 156 9.17 1.91 7.39
CA ILE A 156 9.00 0.92 8.46
C ILE A 156 9.93 -0.29 8.29
N PRO A 157 9.95 -1.02 7.15
CA PRO A 157 10.88 -2.14 6.98
C PRO A 157 12.34 -1.69 6.95
N LEU A 158 12.67 -0.51 6.45
CA LEU A 158 14.03 0.02 6.45
C LEU A 158 14.52 0.22 7.89
N ARG A 159 13.75 0.91 8.73
CA ARG A 159 14.09 1.13 10.15
C ARG A 159 14.10 -0.16 10.98
N ALA A 160 13.20 -1.10 10.67
CA ALA A 160 13.21 -2.41 11.31
C ALA A 160 14.46 -3.20 10.92
N GLY A 161 14.89 -3.13 9.65
CA GLY A 161 16.11 -3.74 9.16
C GLY A 161 17.37 -3.15 9.85
N GLU A 162 17.46 -1.84 9.94
CA GLU A 162 18.55 -1.15 10.69
C GLU A 162 18.60 -1.62 12.14
N ARG A 163 17.45 -1.62 12.83
CA ARG A 163 17.35 -2.06 14.24
C ARG A 163 17.80 -3.50 14.45
N LEU A 164 17.53 -4.38 13.52
CA LEU A 164 17.75 -5.83 13.65
C LEU A 164 19.01 -6.32 12.93
N GLY A 165 19.76 -5.44 12.26
CA GLY A 165 20.94 -5.80 11.48
C GLY A 165 20.60 -6.65 10.24
N GLU A 166 19.44 -6.42 9.61
CA GLU A 166 19.00 -7.07 8.37
C GLU A 166 18.54 -6.01 7.36
N THR A 167 19.52 -5.41 6.68
CA THR A 167 19.28 -4.32 5.73
C THR A 167 19.33 -4.75 4.27
N GLY A 168 19.70 -6.00 4.00
CA GLY A 168 19.91 -6.51 2.64
C GLY A 168 18.64 -6.93 1.94
N ASP A 169 17.78 -7.72 2.61
CA ASP A 169 16.64 -8.38 2.00
C ASP A 169 15.38 -8.29 2.88
N LEU A 170 14.29 -7.82 2.28
CA LEU A 170 13.00 -7.73 2.95
C LEU A 170 12.45 -9.13 3.34
N CYS A 171 12.66 -10.15 2.51
CA CYS A 171 12.21 -11.51 2.83
C CYS A 171 12.98 -12.08 4.02
N ALA A 172 14.29 -11.83 4.11
CA ALA A 172 15.11 -12.23 5.25
C ALA A 172 14.67 -11.50 6.53
N LEU A 173 14.41 -10.19 6.46
CA LEU A 173 13.83 -9.42 7.56
C LEU A 173 12.48 -9.98 8.01
N ALA A 174 11.58 -10.23 7.07
CA ALA A 174 10.26 -10.79 7.36
C ALA A 174 10.37 -12.16 8.03
N GLN A 175 11.25 -13.03 7.54
CA GLN A 175 11.53 -14.34 8.14
C GLN A 175 12.05 -14.21 9.57
N LYS A 176 13.02 -13.31 9.80
CA LYS A 176 13.59 -13.04 11.13
C LYS A 176 12.53 -12.55 12.13
N LEU A 177 11.57 -11.78 11.66
CA LEU A 177 10.45 -11.28 12.47
C LEU A 177 9.28 -12.25 12.58
N GLY A 178 9.27 -13.36 11.83
CA GLY A 178 8.12 -14.27 11.73
C GLY A 178 6.91 -13.61 11.04
N VAL A 179 7.16 -12.66 10.14
CA VAL A 179 6.14 -11.99 9.33
C VAL A 179 5.98 -12.74 8.02
N ARG A 180 4.73 -12.92 7.58
CA ARG A 180 4.43 -13.65 6.36
C ARG A 180 4.60 -12.77 5.13
N VAL A 181 5.39 -13.25 4.16
CA VAL A 181 5.40 -12.78 2.77
C VAL A 181 4.55 -13.75 1.96
N GLN A 182 3.56 -13.25 1.21
CA GLN A 182 2.57 -14.09 0.55
C GLN A 182 2.30 -13.63 -0.88
N PRO A 183 1.97 -14.54 -1.83
CA PRO A 183 1.70 -14.18 -3.21
C PRO A 183 0.36 -13.42 -3.32
N PHE A 184 0.32 -12.38 -4.15
CA PHE A 184 -0.93 -11.73 -4.52
C PHE A 184 -1.72 -12.63 -5.48
N GLY A 185 -3.02 -12.74 -5.28
CA GLY A 185 -3.88 -13.61 -6.12
C GLY A 185 -3.72 -15.11 -5.88
N GLY A 186 -2.86 -15.54 -4.97
CA GLY A 186 -2.50 -16.95 -4.69
C GLY A 186 -3.50 -17.75 -3.85
N LEU A 187 -4.74 -17.30 -3.64
CA LEU A 187 -5.76 -18.08 -2.91
C LEU A 187 -7.17 -17.93 -3.51
N ARG A 188 -7.33 -18.34 -4.78
CA ARG A 188 -8.66 -18.76 -5.24
C ARG A 188 -8.85 -20.27 -5.02
N ARG A 189 -8.75 -20.74 -3.76
CA ARG A 189 -9.44 -21.93 -3.26
C ARG A 189 -10.13 -21.51 -1.97
N GLY A 190 -11.41 -21.07 -2.07
CA GLY A 190 -12.27 -20.96 -0.89
C GLY A 190 -12.99 -19.65 -0.61
N TRP A 191 -13.27 -18.78 -1.57
CA TRP A 191 -14.32 -17.77 -1.40
C TRP A 191 -15.58 -18.25 -2.14
N ARG A 192 -16.23 -19.24 -1.57
CA ARG A 192 -17.64 -19.50 -1.84
C ARG A 192 -18.41 -18.99 -0.62
N ARG A 193 -19.20 -17.93 -0.85
CA ARG A 193 -20.34 -17.32 -0.11
C ARG A 193 -20.02 -16.73 1.26
#